data_20b5631b28478b02e199d77e55041a1d
#
_entry.id   20b5631b28478b02e199d77e55041a1d
#
_cell.length_a   1.000
_cell.length_b   1.000
_cell.length_c   1.000
_cell.angle_alpha   90.00
_cell.angle_beta   90.00
_cell.angle_gamma   90.00
#
_symmetry.space_group_name_H-M   'P 1'
#
loop_
_entity.id
_entity.type
_entity.pdbx_description
1 polymer ?
#
loop_
_entity_poly.entity_id
_entity_poly.type
_entity_poly.pdbx_seq_one_letter_code
_entity_poly.pdbx_strand_id
1 'polypeptide(L)'
;MSYGRIGVIGAMDSELAALIAALAQPAQETVQGLVFHTGRLGVREVVLVRCGIGKVSAARCTQVLIDRFAPGAVINTGIAGGLAGGLAVGDIVVADGLVQHDFDAAPIGFVRGCVCMGDPGAPTVFAPDAV
;
A
#
# COMPACT_ATOMS: atom_id res chain seq x y z
N MET A 1 5.64 -20.60 0.46
CA MET A 1 6.06 -19.84 -0.75
C MET A 1 7.08 -18.77 -0.32
N SER A 2 8.15 -18.58 -1.07
CA SER A 2 9.10 -17.49 -0.79
C SER A 2 8.71 -16.31 -1.66
N TYR A 3 8.24 -15.23 -1.06
CA TYR A 3 7.86 -14.00 -1.79
C TYR A 3 9.08 -13.21 -2.33
N GLY A 4 10.30 -13.73 -2.18
CA GLY A 4 11.49 -12.97 -2.58
C GLY A 4 11.61 -11.66 -1.85
N ARG A 5 11.81 -10.56 -2.60
CA ARG A 5 11.85 -9.19 -2.09
C ARG A 5 10.44 -8.67 -1.80
N ILE A 6 10.28 -7.92 -0.71
CA ILE A 6 9.00 -7.30 -0.33
C ILE A 6 9.08 -5.80 -0.54
N GLY A 7 8.13 -5.25 -1.28
CA GLY A 7 7.92 -3.80 -1.39
C GLY A 7 7.04 -3.31 -0.25
N VAL A 8 7.40 -2.19 0.38
CA VAL A 8 6.57 -1.54 1.41
C VAL A 8 6.37 -0.09 1.01
N ILE A 9 5.12 0.32 0.90
CA ILE A 9 4.73 1.71 0.63
C ILE A 9 4.08 2.32 1.87
N GLY A 10 4.40 3.56 2.15
CA GLY A 10 3.75 4.39 3.17
C GLY A 10 3.52 5.79 2.61
N ALA A 11 2.47 6.47 3.04
CA ALA A 11 2.13 7.78 2.53
C ALA A 11 3.04 8.89 3.08
N MET A 12 3.53 8.73 4.30
CA MET A 12 4.27 9.74 5.05
C MET A 12 5.60 9.20 5.58
N ASP A 13 6.56 10.09 5.81
CA ASP A 13 7.87 9.73 6.36
C ASP A 13 7.74 9.10 7.75
N SER A 14 6.82 9.57 8.59
CA SER A 14 6.56 9.03 9.92
C SER A 14 6.11 7.57 9.92
N GLU A 15 5.44 7.12 8.88
CA GLU A 15 4.96 5.73 8.74
C GLU A 15 6.09 4.76 8.40
N LEU A 16 7.15 5.25 7.78
CA LEU A 16 8.28 4.42 7.35
C LEU A 16 9.54 4.60 8.19
N ALA A 17 9.62 5.65 8.99
CA ALA A 17 10.85 6.04 9.70
C ALA A 17 11.45 4.90 10.54
N ALA A 18 10.61 4.18 11.29
CA ALA A 18 11.07 3.06 12.12
C ALA A 18 11.58 1.88 11.28
N LEU A 19 10.93 1.59 10.16
CA LEU A 19 11.34 0.52 9.25
C LEU A 19 12.66 0.88 8.56
N ILE A 20 12.80 2.13 8.09
CA ILE A 20 14.04 2.61 7.46
C ILE A 20 15.20 2.57 8.46
N ALA A 21 14.97 3.00 9.71
CA ALA A 21 16.00 2.95 10.76
C ALA A 21 16.43 1.52 11.13
N ALA A 22 15.55 0.55 10.95
CA ALA A 22 15.82 -0.86 11.23
C ALA A 22 16.48 -1.63 10.08
N LEU A 23 16.69 -0.98 8.92
CA LEU A 23 17.32 -1.64 7.77
C LEU A 23 18.76 -2.05 8.06
N ALA A 24 19.06 -3.31 7.86
CA ALA A 24 20.43 -3.79 7.73
C ALA A 24 20.90 -3.59 6.28
N GLN A 25 22.17 -3.16 6.12
CA GLN A 25 22.78 -2.89 4.81
C GLN A 25 21.97 -1.89 3.97
N PRO A 26 21.63 -0.71 4.51
CA PRO A 26 20.78 0.23 3.82
C PRO A 26 21.45 0.81 2.58
N ALA A 27 20.71 0.94 1.50
CA ALA A 27 21.08 1.70 0.31
C ALA A 27 19.89 2.52 -0.17
N GLN A 28 20.17 3.53 -1.00
CA GLN A 28 19.13 4.39 -1.56
C GLN A 28 19.28 4.50 -3.07
N GLU A 29 18.15 4.57 -3.75
CA GLU A 29 18.07 4.85 -5.18
C GLU A 29 16.91 5.81 -5.44
N THR A 30 17.15 6.82 -6.28
CA THR A 30 16.08 7.74 -6.70
C THR A 30 15.63 7.38 -8.11
N VAL A 31 14.35 7.06 -8.25
CA VAL A 31 13.74 6.71 -9.54
C VAL A 31 12.49 7.58 -9.73
N GLN A 32 12.42 8.32 -10.81
CA GLN A 32 11.30 9.20 -11.15
C GLN A 32 10.88 10.15 -9.99
N GLY A 33 11.87 10.65 -9.23
CA GLY A 33 11.63 11.55 -8.10
C GLY A 33 11.14 10.87 -6.81
N LEU A 34 11.05 9.54 -6.79
CA LEU A 34 10.77 8.74 -5.59
C LEU A 34 12.09 8.20 -5.04
N VAL A 35 12.27 8.30 -3.72
CA VAL A 35 13.44 7.76 -3.02
C VAL A 35 13.10 6.38 -2.47
N PHE A 36 13.77 5.37 -2.99
CA PHE A 36 13.64 3.98 -2.57
C PHE A 36 14.77 3.63 -1.61
N HIS A 37 14.41 3.08 -0.46
CA HIS A 37 15.35 2.58 0.53
C HIS A 37 15.35 1.05 0.45
N THR A 38 16.49 0.48 0.11
CA THR A 38 16.67 -0.98 0.02
C THR A 38 17.52 -1.49 1.17
N GLY A 39 17.31 -2.71 1.57
CA GLY A 39 18.05 -3.35 2.64
C GLY A 39 17.37 -4.64 3.10
N ARG A 40 17.65 -5.01 4.34
CA ARG A 40 17.07 -6.21 4.96
C ARG A 40 16.37 -5.87 6.27
N LEU A 41 15.19 -6.43 6.47
CA LEU A 41 14.51 -6.49 7.77
C LEU A 41 14.51 -7.97 8.22
N GLY A 42 15.34 -8.29 9.21
CA GLY A 42 15.63 -9.67 9.56
C GLY A 42 16.22 -10.45 8.39
N VAL A 43 15.54 -11.51 7.98
CA VAL A 43 15.98 -12.38 6.86
C VAL A 43 15.43 -11.93 5.49
N ARG A 44 14.55 -10.95 5.45
CA ARG A 44 13.85 -10.54 4.23
C ARG A 44 14.51 -9.34 3.56
N GLU A 45 14.70 -9.42 2.25
CA GLU A 45 15.01 -8.25 1.44
C GLU A 45 13.77 -7.37 1.28
N VAL A 46 13.95 -6.07 1.49
CA VAL A 46 12.84 -5.12 1.41
C VAL A 46 13.21 -3.90 0.59
N VAL A 47 12.20 -3.27 0.01
CA VAL A 47 12.25 -1.96 -0.63
C VAL A 47 11.18 -1.10 0.00
N LEU A 48 11.57 -0.04 0.69
CA LEU A 48 10.67 0.90 1.35
C LEU A 48 10.61 2.18 0.53
N VAL A 49 9.42 2.73 0.34
CA VAL A 49 9.26 3.98 -0.41
C VAL A 49 8.09 4.80 0.12
N ARG A 50 8.33 6.10 0.28
CA ARG A 50 7.25 7.06 0.56
C ARG A 50 6.53 7.39 -0.74
N CYS A 51 5.26 6.98 -0.83
CA CYS A 51 4.45 7.22 -2.02
C CYS A 51 3.82 8.62 -2.07
N GLY A 52 3.69 9.31 -0.93
CA GLY A 52 2.89 10.51 -0.80
C GLY A 52 1.42 10.20 -0.54
N ILE A 53 0.66 11.23 -0.17
CA ILE A 53 -0.75 11.10 0.20
C ILE A 53 -1.63 10.99 -1.06
N GLY A 54 -2.62 10.11 -1.00
CA GLY A 54 -3.67 9.97 -2.00
C GLY A 54 -3.48 8.81 -2.97
N LYS A 55 -4.59 8.33 -3.52
CA LYS A 55 -4.66 7.13 -4.37
C LYS A 55 -3.81 7.22 -5.62
N VAL A 56 -3.77 8.38 -6.27
CA VAL A 56 -2.96 8.60 -7.49
C VAL A 56 -1.47 8.50 -7.17
N SER A 57 -1.03 9.11 -6.07
CA SER A 57 0.37 9.02 -5.62
C SER A 57 0.74 7.58 -5.28
N ALA A 58 -0.12 6.86 -4.57
CA ALA A 58 0.07 5.46 -4.24
C ALA A 58 0.16 4.57 -5.48
N ALA A 59 -0.78 4.73 -6.44
CA ALA A 59 -0.79 3.96 -7.68
C ALA A 59 0.48 4.19 -8.52
N ARG A 60 0.87 5.47 -8.71
CA ARG A 60 2.10 5.82 -9.42
C ARG A 60 3.33 5.19 -8.75
N CYS A 61 3.43 5.33 -7.44
CA CYS A 61 4.58 4.82 -6.69
C CYS A 61 4.65 3.30 -6.75
N THR A 62 3.52 2.62 -6.61
CA THR A 62 3.44 1.15 -6.68
C THR A 62 3.86 0.65 -8.07
N GLN A 63 3.44 1.33 -9.13
CA GLN A 63 3.86 0.94 -10.48
C GLN A 63 5.37 1.07 -10.67
N VAL A 64 5.98 2.19 -10.23
CA VAL A 64 7.43 2.37 -10.30
C VAL A 64 8.18 1.34 -9.45
N LEU A 65 7.65 1.01 -8.26
CA LEU A 65 8.20 -0.03 -7.39
C LEU A 65 8.20 -1.40 -8.08
N ILE A 66 7.10 -1.77 -8.72
CA ILE A 66 6.97 -3.05 -9.43
C ILE A 66 7.94 -3.11 -10.61
N ASP A 67 7.94 -2.09 -11.46
CA ASP A 67 8.75 -2.05 -12.68
C ASP A 67 10.26 -2.06 -12.37
N ARG A 68 10.67 -1.35 -11.30
CA ARG A 68 12.11 -1.19 -10.99
C ARG A 68 12.67 -2.31 -10.14
N PHE A 69 11.91 -2.83 -9.18
CA PHE A 69 12.41 -3.74 -8.15
C PHE A 69 11.78 -5.14 -8.19
N ALA A 70 10.73 -5.35 -8.98
CA ALA A 70 10.02 -6.62 -9.13
C ALA A 70 9.77 -7.35 -7.80
N PRO A 71 9.14 -6.70 -6.80
CA PRO A 71 8.88 -7.36 -5.53
C PRO A 71 7.89 -8.52 -5.71
N GLY A 72 8.06 -9.59 -4.93
CA GLY A 72 7.13 -10.72 -4.92
C GLY A 72 5.84 -10.43 -4.14
N ALA A 73 5.85 -9.39 -3.30
CA ALA A 73 4.67 -8.88 -2.62
C ALA A 73 4.82 -7.39 -2.34
N VAL A 74 3.70 -6.67 -2.24
CA VAL A 74 3.65 -5.26 -1.84
C VAL A 74 2.77 -5.13 -0.61
N ILE A 75 3.29 -4.45 0.41
CA ILE A 75 2.57 -4.12 1.65
C ILE A 75 2.35 -2.60 1.68
N ASN A 76 1.11 -2.18 1.84
CA ASN A 76 0.81 -0.80 2.21
C ASN A 76 0.71 -0.72 3.73
N THR A 77 1.52 0.15 4.35
CA THR A 77 1.50 0.40 5.80
C THR A 77 1.22 1.87 6.07
N GLY A 78 0.49 2.14 7.14
CA GLY A 78 0.18 3.51 7.52
C GLY A 78 -0.84 3.59 8.65
N ILE A 79 -1.28 4.80 8.93
CA ILE A 79 -2.32 5.07 9.92
C ILE A 79 -3.70 5.14 9.27
N ALA A 80 -4.72 4.69 9.98
CA ALA A 80 -6.10 4.75 9.55
C ALA A 80 -7.02 5.14 10.70
N GLY A 81 -8.15 5.74 10.39
CA GLY A 81 -9.21 6.01 11.37
C GLY A 81 -9.93 4.70 11.75
N GLY A 82 -10.03 4.42 13.05
CA GLY A 82 -10.81 3.29 13.56
C GLY A 82 -12.31 3.60 13.48
N LEU A 83 -13.06 2.79 12.73
CA LEU A 83 -14.52 2.93 12.61
C LEU A 83 -15.27 1.86 13.42
N ALA A 84 -14.66 0.69 13.62
CA ALA A 84 -15.26 -0.39 14.38
C ALA A 84 -15.18 -0.11 15.90
N GLY A 85 -16.24 -0.47 16.60
CA GLY A 85 -16.22 -0.41 18.07
C GLY A 85 -15.18 -1.37 18.64
N GLY A 86 -14.49 -0.91 19.70
CA GLY A 86 -13.49 -1.72 20.39
C GLY A 86 -12.05 -1.54 19.89
N LEU A 87 -11.83 -0.80 18.80
CA LEU A 87 -10.47 -0.44 18.37
C LEU A 87 -9.90 0.68 19.23
N ALA A 88 -8.65 0.54 19.62
CA ALA A 88 -7.87 1.53 20.35
C ALA A 88 -6.72 2.08 19.49
N VAL A 89 -6.20 3.24 19.87
CA VAL A 89 -4.99 3.79 19.24
C VAL A 89 -3.80 2.85 19.46
N GLY A 90 -3.16 2.45 18.38
CA GLY A 90 -2.04 1.50 18.41
C GLY A 90 -2.41 0.08 18.02
N ASP A 91 -3.70 -0.22 17.86
CA ASP A 91 -4.12 -1.51 17.32
C ASP A 91 -3.70 -1.66 15.86
N ILE A 92 -3.30 -2.89 15.50
CA ILE A 92 -2.93 -3.23 14.12
C ILE A 92 -4.12 -3.92 13.46
N VAL A 93 -4.55 -3.36 12.35
CA VAL A 93 -5.63 -3.93 11.53
C VAL A 93 -5.04 -4.40 10.19
N VAL A 94 -5.25 -5.67 9.87
CA VAL A 94 -4.92 -6.23 8.56
C VAL A 94 -6.23 -6.30 7.75
N ALA A 95 -6.27 -5.60 6.62
CA ALA A 95 -7.46 -5.55 5.78
C ALA A 95 -7.64 -6.88 5.02
N ASP A 96 -8.84 -7.41 5.03
CA ASP A 96 -9.28 -8.54 4.21
C ASP A 96 -10.03 -8.10 2.94
N GLY A 97 -10.31 -6.80 2.82
CA GLY A 97 -10.90 -6.19 1.64
C GLY A 97 -10.81 -4.67 1.70
N LEU A 98 -10.72 -4.05 0.54
CA LEU A 98 -10.63 -2.60 0.37
C LEU A 98 -11.68 -2.12 -0.62
N VAL A 99 -12.30 -0.97 -0.34
CA VAL A 99 -13.28 -0.32 -1.21
C VAL A 99 -12.89 1.13 -1.44
N GLN A 100 -12.98 1.62 -2.66
CA GLN A 100 -12.88 3.06 -2.93
C GLN A 100 -14.21 3.75 -2.62
N HIS A 101 -14.49 3.99 -1.34
CA HIS A 101 -15.78 4.51 -0.88
C HIS A 101 -16.14 5.92 -1.43
N ASP A 102 -15.16 6.67 -1.88
CA ASP A 102 -15.28 8.03 -2.43
C ASP A 102 -15.36 8.04 -3.98
N PHE A 103 -15.27 6.90 -4.64
CA PHE A 103 -15.51 6.80 -6.07
C PHE A 103 -17.03 6.83 -6.34
N ASP A 104 -17.50 7.86 -7.03
CA ASP A 104 -18.91 8.07 -7.31
C ASP A 104 -19.16 8.17 -8.82
N ALA A 105 -19.74 7.13 -9.37
CA ALA A 105 -20.19 7.03 -10.77
C ALA A 105 -21.73 6.90 -10.86
N ALA A 106 -22.46 7.33 -9.82
CA ALA A 106 -23.93 7.29 -9.81
C ALA A 106 -24.58 8.02 -10.99
N PRO A 107 -24.05 9.17 -11.48
CA PRO A 107 -24.61 9.83 -12.64
C PRO A 107 -24.62 9.02 -13.93
N ILE A 108 -23.80 7.98 -14.02
CA ILE A 108 -23.71 7.06 -15.18
C ILE A 108 -24.20 5.64 -14.85
N GLY A 109 -24.97 5.49 -13.76
CA GLY A 109 -25.69 4.27 -13.45
C GLY A 109 -24.99 3.26 -12.55
N PHE A 110 -23.92 3.64 -11.87
CA PHE A 110 -23.22 2.77 -10.92
C PHE A 110 -23.48 3.17 -9.47
N VAL A 111 -23.45 2.21 -8.55
CA VAL A 111 -23.46 2.54 -7.12
C VAL A 111 -22.11 3.14 -6.71
N ARG A 112 -22.13 3.96 -5.65
CA ARG A 112 -20.90 4.52 -5.08
C ARG A 112 -19.95 3.39 -4.65
N GLY A 113 -18.66 3.57 -4.93
CA GLY A 113 -17.62 2.55 -4.68
C GLY A 113 -17.49 1.49 -5.76
N CYS A 114 -18.37 1.48 -6.76
CA CYS A 114 -18.21 0.64 -7.93
C CYS A 114 -17.17 1.25 -8.88
N VAL A 115 -15.97 0.71 -8.90
CA VAL A 115 -14.96 1.05 -9.91
C VAL A 115 -15.35 0.35 -11.20
N CYS A 116 -15.42 1.07 -12.33
CA CYS A 116 -16.05 0.70 -13.61
C CYS A 116 -15.51 -0.59 -14.30
N MET A 117 -15.33 -1.65 -13.56
CA MET A 117 -14.98 -2.99 -14.04
C MET A 117 -15.74 -4.10 -13.29
N GLY A 118 -16.66 -3.73 -12.39
CA GLY A 118 -17.43 -4.63 -11.57
C GLY A 118 -18.93 -4.58 -11.86
N ASP A 119 -19.69 -5.26 -11.02
CA ASP A 119 -21.15 -5.21 -11.02
C ASP A 119 -21.64 -3.78 -10.73
N PRO A 120 -22.42 -3.15 -11.64
CA PRO A 120 -22.95 -1.79 -11.40
C PRO A 120 -23.77 -1.64 -10.13
N GLY A 121 -24.33 -2.72 -9.61
CA GLY A 121 -25.18 -2.77 -8.41
C GLY A 121 -24.42 -2.95 -7.10
N ALA A 122 -23.09 -3.13 -7.12
CA ALA A 122 -22.32 -3.38 -5.90
C ALA A 122 -20.98 -2.61 -5.88
N PRO A 123 -20.48 -2.18 -4.72
CA PRO A 123 -19.12 -1.66 -4.60
C PRO A 123 -18.08 -2.70 -5.01
N THR A 124 -17.03 -2.26 -5.69
CA THR A 124 -15.90 -3.14 -6.02
C THR A 124 -15.05 -3.37 -4.78
N VAL A 125 -14.93 -4.63 -4.36
CA VAL A 125 -14.05 -5.03 -3.26
C VAL A 125 -12.73 -5.56 -3.84
N PHE A 126 -11.63 -4.93 -3.48
CA PHE A 126 -10.29 -5.39 -3.80
C PHE A 126 -9.81 -6.29 -2.66
N ALA A 127 -9.73 -7.59 -2.90
CA ALA A 127 -9.20 -8.54 -1.94
C ALA A 127 -7.66 -8.53 -1.99
N PRO A 128 -6.95 -8.61 -0.84
CA PRO A 128 -5.53 -8.88 -0.82
C PRO A 128 -5.25 -10.31 -1.31
N ASP A 129 -4.02 -10.56 -1.72
CA ASP A 129 -3.59 -11.91 -2.02
C ASP A 129 -3.69 -12.79 -0.77
N ALA A 130 -4.10 -14.05 -0.95
CA ALA A 130 -4.11 -15.01 0.15
C ALA A 130 -2.67 -15.25 0.65
N VAL A 131 -2.47 -15.00 1.94
CA VAL A 131 -1.18 -15.17 2.62
C VAL A 131 -1.04 -16.59 3.15
#